data_c28a152464ece8a192e41b40ab78e696
#
_entry.id   c28a152464ece8a192e41b40ab78e696
#
_cell.length_a   1.000
_cell.length_b   1.000
_cell.length_c   1.000
_cell.angle_alpha   90.00
_cell.angle_beta   90.00
_cell.angle_gamma   90.00
#
_symmetry.space_group_name_H-M   'P 1'
#
loop_
_entity.id
_entity.type
_entity.pdbx_description
1 polymer ?
#
loop_
_entity_poly.entity_id
_entity_poly.type
_entity_poly.pdbx_seq_one_letter_code
_entity_poly.pdbx_strand_id
1 'polypeptide(L)'
;MSKIGKRAILILLALPIGFNVMAQEIKKLTLEDLIPGGETYRYAENLYGLQWWGDVCIKPSTDTIYTVQPKTGKETVLTTLGQINKVLADNKAGKLPTPYSIRYPWADKPQMLLKISGKYIVYDFENNRIVSTLKLKDKAANEDYCVANGNVAYTVNNNLYVNEQAITDEPEGIVCGQSVHRNEFGINKGTFWSPKGNLLAFYRMDESMVTQYPLVDITARVGEVNNVRYPMAGMTSHQVKVGVYNPSTGKTIYLNAGNPTDRYFTNISWSPDEKSIYLIELNRDQNHAVLCQYDATTGKLLGKLLEETHTKYVEPQHPIVFLPWDSNKFIYQSQRDGYNHLYLCDLTSSLKGEWKSDAAGGKHIEYIPTKQLTEGKWLVGDILGFNAKRKEVIFQGVDGTGSNNFAVNVNTGKRSLPFSFRSTTEGEHNGMLSASGSYLIDRYSTPTLPRRIDIVDTKSLKTVNLLTAKDPYEGYEMPTIETGTIKADDGTTDLYYRLTKPTDFDPNKKYPVIVYVYGGPHAQLVTGGWLNGSRAWH
;
A
#
# COMPACT_ATOMS: atom_id res chain seq x y z
N MET A 1 33.44 87.50 -40.20
CA MET A 1 33.03 87.14 -38.87
C MET A 1 32.15 85.90 -38.96
N SER A 2 32.64 84.72 -38.85
CA SER A 2 31.86 83.48 -38.76
C SER A 2 32.64 82.41 -38.04
N LYS A 3 32.05 81.93 -36.98
CA LYS A 3 32.64 80.90 -36.13
C LYS A 3 32.37 79.53 -36.72
N ILE A 4 33.40 78.80 -36.99
CA ILE A 4 33.36 77.39 -37.40
C ILE A 4 33.33 76.49 -36.15
N GLY A 5 32.22 75.80 -36.01
CA GLY A 5 32.08 74.80 -34.94
C GLY A 5 32.70 73.47 -35.33
N LYS A 6 33.63 72.96 -34.54
CA LYS A 6 34.18 71.57 -34.66
C LYS A 6 33.18 70.56 -34.14
N ARG A 7 32.73 69.66 -35.00
CA ARG A 7 32.03 68.44 -34.57
C ARG A 7 33.03 67.33 -34.34
N ALA A 8 33.11 66.88 -33.08
CA ALA A 8 33.85 65.67 -32.75
C ALA A 8 32.98 64.45 -33.05
N ILE A 9 33.45 63.55 -33.89
CA ILE A 9 32.84 62.26 -34.17
C ILE A 9 33.39 61.28 -33.16
N LEU A 10 32.47 60.81 -32.25
CA LEU A 10 32.76 59.71 -31.31
C LEU A 10 32.52 58.38 -32.05
N ILE A 11 33.57 57.66 -32.38
CA ILE A 11 33.48 56.30 -32.91
C ILE A 11 33.37 55.36 -31.72
N LEU A 12 32.14 54.82 -31.50
CA LEU A 12 31.92 53.71 -30.56
C LEU A 12 32.39 52.42 -31.20
N LEU A 13 33.50 51.89 -30.75
CA LEU A 13 33.93 50.52 -31.02
C LEU A 13 33.02 49.56 -30.26
N ALA A 14 32.06 48.97 -30.95
CA ALA A 14 31.30 47.83 -30.41
C ALA A 14 32.19 46.59 -30.48
N LEU A 15 32.72 46.17 -29.35
CA LEU A 15 33.30 44.82 -29.17
C LEU A 15 32.13 43.81 -29.21
N PRO A 16 32.18 42.78 -30.08
CA PRO A 16 31.23 41.68 -30.00
C PRO A 16 31.57 40.88 -28.77
N ILE A 17 30.75 40.99 -27.71
CA ILE A 17 30.72 40.02 -26.63
C ILE A 17 30.14 38.74 -27.23
N GLY A 18 31.01 37.85 -27.67
CA GLY A 18 30.65 36.50 -28.05
C GLY A 18 30.18 35.75 -26.79
N PHE A 19 28.91 35.61 -26.63
CA PHE A 19 28.35 34.59 -25.75
C PHE A 19 28.74 33.25 -26.35
N ASN A 20 29.82 32.65 -25.86
CA ASN A 20 30.06 31.23 -26.03
C ASN A 20 28.96 30.50 -25.27
N VAL A 21 27.84 30.26 -25.92
CA VAL A 21 26.89 29.24 -25.51
C VAL A 21 27.68 27.93 -25.74
N MET A 22 28.33 27.45 -24.70
CA MET A 22 28.88 26.09 -24.70
C MET A 22 27.65 25.20 -24.90
N ALA A 23 27.51 24.62 -26.08
CA ALA A 23 26.53 23.58 -26.30
C ALA A 23 26.86 22.48 -25.27
N GLN A 24 25.97 22.27 -24.31
CA GLN A 24 26.13 21.21 -23.34
C GLN A 24 26.11 19.90 -24.12
N GLU A 25 27.22 19.15 -24.05
CA GLU A 25 27.34 17.88 -24.75
C GLU A 25 26.24 16.94 -24.22
N ILE A 26 25.35 16.49 -25.09
CA ILE A 26 24.27 15.59 -24.75
C ILE A 26 24.88 14.23 -24.41
N LYS A 27 24.64 13.74 -23.21
CA LYS A 27 25.17 12.47 -22.71
C LYS A 27 24.33 11.30 -23.23
N LYS A 28 24.98 10.20 -23.57
CA LYS A 28 24.31 8.95 -23.89
C LYS A 28 24.13 8.12 -22.63
N LEU A 29 23.00 7.40 -22.54
CA LEU A 29 22.72 6.45 -21.46
C LEU A 29 23.64 5.24 -21.54
N THR A 30 24.08 4.77 -20.39
CA THR A 30 24.74 3.47 -20.21
C THR A 30 23.83 2.53 -19.42
N LEU A 31 24.15 1.24 -19.38
CA LEU A 31 23.39 0.28 -18.58
C LEU A 31 23.44 0.61 -17.08
N GLU A 32 24.58 1.09 -16.57
CA GLU A 32 24.70 1.52 -15.17
C GLU A 32 23.74 2.66 -14.82
N ASP A 33 23.50 3.59 -15.75
CA ASP A 33 22.56 4.69 -15.54
C ASP A 33 21.11 4.20 -15.34
N LEU A 34 20.79 2.97 -15.77
CA LEU A 34 19.43 2.44 -15.83
C LEU A 34 19.18 1.29 -14.84
N ILE A 35 20.24 0.65 -14.32
CA ILE A 35 20.12 -0.48 -13.38
C ILE A 35 20.07 0.06 -11.95
N PRO A 36 18.97 -0.16 -11.20
CA PRO A 36 18.85 0.26 -9.81
C PRO A 36 20.04 -0.25 -8.96
N GLY A 37 20.70 0.68 -8.24
CA GLY A 37 21.89 0.38 -7.45
C GLY A 37 23.20 0.41 -8.23
N GLY A 38 23.17 0.66 -9.54
CA GLY A 38 24.37 0.96 -10.33
C GLY A 38 25.06 2.24 -9.83
N GLU A 39 26.37 2.35 -10.05
CA GLU A 39 27.18 3.47 -9.55
C GLU A 39 26.71 4.83 -10.10
N THR A 40 26.26 4.85 -11.35
CA THR A 40 25.78 6.07 -12.02
C THR A 40 24.26 6.19 -12.05
N TYR A 41 23.54 5.22 -11.46
CA TYR A 41 22.07 5.21 -11.45
C TYR A 41 21.49 6.49 -10.83
N ARG A 42 20.55 7.11 -11.53
CA ARG A 42 19.98 8.39 -11.14
C ARG A 42 18.58 8.23 -10.56
N TYR A 43 18.44 8.71 -9.33
CA TYR A 43 17.16 8.72 -8.63
C TYR A 43 16.49 10.09 -8.78
N ALA A 44 15.20 10.08 -9.03
CA ALA A 44 14.40 11.28 -8.82
C ALA A 44 14.42 11.66 -7.33
N GLU A 45 14.57 12.95 -7.04
CA GLU A 45 14.52 13.47 -5.68
C GLU A 45 13.26 12.97 -4.94
N ASN A 46 13.38 12.67 -3.65
CA ASN A 46 12.29 12.12 -2.85
C ASN A 46 12.35 12.62 -1.41
N LEU A 47 11.20 12.67 -0.75
CA LEU A 47 11.07 12.86 0.69
C LEU A 47 10.72 11.53 1.33
N TYR A 48 11.68 10.96 2.06
CA TYR A 48 11.51 9.69 2.76
C TYR A 48 10.88 9.89 4.13
N GLY A 49 10.13 8.90 4.60
CA GLY A 49 9.57 8.89 5.95
C GLY A 49 8.46 9.91 6.21
N LEU A 50 7.91 10.56 5.17
CA LEU A 50 6.72 11.41 5.33
C LEU A 50 5.59 10.58 5.93
N GLN A 51 4.93 11.11 6.95
CA GLN A 51 3.79 10.49 7.59
C GLN A 51 2.96 11.51 8.37
N TRP A 52 1.84 11.08 8.94
CA TRP A 52 0.98 11.90 9.75
C TRP A 52 1.14 11.62 11.24
N TRP A 53 1.15 12.68 12.05
CA TRP A 53 0.83 12.67 13.46
C TRP A 53 -0.47 13.47 13.64
N GLY A 54 -1.59 12.75 13.81
CA GLY A 54 -2.91 13.37 13.70
C GLY A 54 -3.12 14.02 12.32
N ASP A 55 -3.32 15.32 12.31
CA ASP A 55 -3.41 16.14 11.10
C ASP A 55 -2.15 16.99 10.83
N VAL A 56 -1.06 16.72 11.52
CA VAL A 56 0.23 17.39 11.31
C VAL A 56 1.12 16.48 10.44
N CYS A 57 1.66 17.01 9.37
CA CYS A 57 2.60 16.25 8.54
C CYS A 57 3.97 16.22 9.20
N ILE A 58 4.53 15.03 9.35
CA ILE A 58 5.90 14.79 9.81
C ILE A 58 6.80 14.66 8.60
N LYS A 59 7.86 15.48 8.57
CA LYS A 59 8.89 15.49 7.51
C LYS A 59 10.26 15.25 8.13
N PRO A 60 10.78 14.01 8.10
CA PRO A 60 12.15 13.74 8.52
C PRO A 60 13.17 14.26 7.49
N SER A 61 14.30 14.68 7.99
CA SER A 61 15.55 14.92 7.26
C SER A 61 16.62 13.94 7.74
N THR A 62 17.88 14.14 7.38
CA THR A 62 18.97 13.23 7.76
C THR A 62 19.14 13.14 9.28
N ASP A 63 19.01 14.24 9.99
CA ASP A 63 19.25 14.35 11.43
C ASP A 63 18.15 15.11 12.21
N THR A 64 17.21 15.72 11.52
CA THR A 64 16.17 16.58 12.08
C THR A 64 14.79 16.13 11.61
N ILE A 65 13.83 16.18 12.52
CA ILE A 65 12.43 15.89 12.23
C ILE A 65 11.65 17.19 12.31
N TYR A 66 10.92 17.49 11.24
CA TYR A 66 10.08 18.68 11.15
C TYR A 66 8.61 18.30 11.21
N THR A 67 7.81 19.20 11.76
CA THR A 67 6.37 19.26 11.51
C THR A 67 6.11 20.25 10.39
N VAL A 68 5.15 19.92 9.52
CA VAL A 68 4.69 20.81 8.44
C VAL A 68 3.21 21.10 8.62
N GLN A 69 2.87 22.39 8.69
CA GLN A 69 1.48 22.83 8.78
C GLN A 69 0.77 22.64 7.45
N PRO A 70 -0.30 21.81 7.36
CA PRO A 70 -0.89 21.43 6.09
C PRO A 70 -1.46 22.59 5.25
N LYS A 71 -1.89 23.67 5.92
CA LYS A 71 -2.49 24.82 5.22
C LYS A 71 -1.48 25.81 4.66
N THR A 72 -0.30 25.90 5.27
CA THR A 72 0.67 26.97 4.99
C THR A 72 2.01 26.47 4.49
N GLY A 73 2.30 25.18 4.70
CA GLY A 73 3.63 24.60 4.44
C GLY A 73 4.70 25.03 5.44
N LYS A 74 4.33 25.77 6.51
CA LYS A 74 5.30 26.23 7.52
C LYS A 74 5.93 25.03 8.23
N GLU A 75 7.24 24.95 8.17
CA GLU A 75 8.05 23.94 8.87
C GLU A 75 8.46 24.44 10.25
N THR A 76 8.44 23.52 11.20
CA THR A 76 8.94 23.76 12.57
C THR A 76 9.69 22.53 13.04
N VAL A 77 10.84 22.70 13.68
CA VAL A 77 11.61 21.57 14.23
C VAL A 77 10.79 20.92 15.35
N LEU A 78 10.57 19.61 15.24
CA LEU A 78 9.96 18.79 16.28
C LEU A 78 11.03 18.29 17.25
N THR A 79 12.07 17.65 16.74
CA THR A 79 13.20 17.10 17.49
C THR A 79 14.36 16.76 16.55
N THR A 80 15.50 16.37 17.12
CA THR A 80 16.66 15.91 16.33
C THR A 80 17.04 14.48 16.69
N LEU A 81 17.67 13.79 15.74
CA LEU A 81 18.24 12.45 15.96
C LEU A 81 19.24 12.45 17.13
N GLY A 82 20.00 13.54 17.29
CA GLY A 82 20.94 13.71 18.39
C GLY A 82 20.26 13.74 19.75
N GLN A 83 19.13 14.47 19.88
CA GLN A 83 18.33 14.52 21.12
C GLN A 83 17.76 13.15 21.48
N ILE A 84 17.15 12.47 20.51
CA ILE A 84 16.61 11.10 20.70
C ILE A 84 17.74 10.16 21.15
N ASN A 85 18.86 10.13 20.43
CA ASN A 85 19.97 9.22 20.71
C ASN A 85 20.64 9.49 22.06
N LYS A 86 20.67 10.74 22.54
CA LYS A 86 21.13 11.05 23.89
C LYS A 86 20.27 10.36 24.95
N VAL A 87 18.94 10.48 24.86
CA VAL A 87 18.02 9.82 25.79
C VAL A 87 18.12 8.30 25.69
N LEU A 88 18.25 7.74 24.48
CA LEU A 88 18.45 6.31 24.28
C LEU A 88 19.74 5.82 24.92
N ALA A 89 20.84 6.56 24.82
CA ALA A 89 22.14 6.22 25.44
C ALA A 89 22.07 6.28 26.95
N ASP A 90 21.49 7.35 27.53
CA ASP A 90 21.32 7.53 28.96
C ASP A 90 20.51 6.36 29.60
N ASN A 91 19.61 5.74 28.82
CA ASN A 91 18.78 4.60 29.22
C ASN A 91 19.30 3.23 28.73
N LYS A 92 20.49 3.14 28.13
CA LYS A 92 21.08 1.91 27.56
C LYS A 92 20.13 1.20 26.56
N ALA A 93 19.34 1.99 25.84
CA ALA A 93 18.29 1.49 24.95
C ALA A 93 18.76 1.21 23.52
N GLY A 94 20.01 1.57 23.19
CA GLY A 94 20.60 1.41 21.87
C GLY A 94 20.76 2.74 21.14
N LYS A 95 20.92 2.69 19.82
CA LYS A 95 21.07 3.88 18.96
C LYS A 95 20.13 3.77 17.77
N LEU A 96 19.40 4.82 17.48
CA LEU A 96 18.60 4.97 16.27
C LEU A 96 19.51 5.46 15.14
N PRO A 97 19.65 4.72 14.03
CA PRO A 97 20.58 5.09 12.95
C PRO A 97 20.05 6.22 12.07
N THR A 98 18.73 6.34 11.93
CA THR A 98 18.07 7.29 11.03
C THR A 98 16.66 7.62 11.54
N PRO A 99 16.14 8.83 11.31
CA PRO A 99 14.77 9.19 11.70
C PRO A 99 13.70 8.64 10.76
N TYR A 100 14.06 8.09 9.60
CA TYR A 100 13.11 7.61 8.59
C TYR A 100 12.31 6.36 9.00
N SER A 101 12.76 5.62 10.01
CA SER A 101 12.09 4.42 10.54
C SER A 101 11.15 4.69 11.72
N ILE A 102 11.10 5.92 12.19
CA ILE A 102 10.20 6.33 13.28
C ILE A 102 8.76 6.27 12.81
N ARG A 103 7.84 5.80 13.67
CA ARG A 103 6.39 5.81 13.42
C ARG A 103 5.66 6.67 14.45
N TYR A 104 4.53 7.27 14.05
CA TYR A 104 3.67 8.11 14.88
C TYR A 104 2.23 7.55 14.93
N PRO A 105 2.03 6.38 15.56
CA PRO A 105 0.75 5.68 15.51
C PRO A 105 -0.36 6.31 16.36
N TRP A 106 -0.02 7.20 17.28
CA TRP A 106 -0.99 7.86 18.16
C TRP A 106 -1.26 9.29 17.70
N ALA A 107 -2.45 9.53 17.16
CA ALA A 107 -2.83 10.83 16.62
C ALA A 107 -2.96 11.94 17.69
N ASP A 108 -3.22 11.56 18.93
CA ASP A 108 -3.53 12.42 20.09
C ASP A 108 -2.45 12.45 21.17
N LYS A 109 -1.35 11.71 20.98
CA LYS A 109 -0.26 11.65 21.96
C LYS A 109 1.05 12.14 21.34
N PRO A 110 1.88 12.89 22.09
CA PRO A 110 3.20 13.33 21.64
C PRO A 110 4.22 12.20 21.74
N GLN A 111 3.89 11.07 21.13
CA GLN A 111 4.66 9.84 21.23
C GLN A 111 5.03 9.29 19.85
N MET A 112 6.21 8.76 19.77
CA MET A 112 6.71 8.03 18.61
C MET A 112 7.08 6.60 18.99
N LEU A 113 6.98 5.70 18.04
CA LEU A 113 7.35 4.30 18.17
C LEU A 113 8.67 4.06 17.42
N LEU A 114 9.68 3.61 18.16
CA LEU A 114 11.00 3.26 17.65
C LEU A 114 11.17 1.73 17.66
N LYS A 115 11.87 1.22 16.67
CA LYS A 115 12.31 -0.19 16.64
C LYS A 115 13.84 -0.22 16.56
N ILE A 116 14.50 -0.72 17.61
CA ILE A 116 15.96 -0.73 17.74
C ILE A 116 16.42 -2.08 18.30
N SER A 117 17.25 -2.81 17.55
CA SER A 117 17.90 -4.05 18.01
C SER A 117 16.94 -5.02 18.72
N GLY A 118 15.81 -5.35 18.09
CA GLY A 118 14.80 -6.28 18.63
C GLY A 118 13.99 -5.71 19.80
N LYS A 119 14.01 -4.39 20.00
CA LYS A 119 13.19 -3.70 21.02
C LYS A 119 12.20 -2.76 20.35
N TYR A 120 10.99 -2.69 20.88
CA TYR A 120 10.04 -1.62 20.65
C TYR A 120 10.13 -0.62 21.79
N ILE A 121 10.29 0.67 21.48
CA ILE A 121 10.46 1.76 22.42
C ILE A 121 9.41 2.81 22.11
N VAL A 122 8.59 3.16 23.08
CA VAL A 122 7.70 4.31 23.02
C VAL A 122 8.43 5.52 23.62
N TYR A 123 8.62 6.54 22.80
CA TYR A 123 9.34 7.76 23.16
C TYR A 123 8.41 8.96 23.14
N ASP A 124 8.37 9.71 24.22
CA ASP A 124 7.65 10.97 24.38
C ASP A 124 8.55 12.12 23.92
N PHE A 125 8.25 12.73 22.80
CA PHE A 125 9.10 13.75 22.19
C PHE A 125 8.89 15.16 22.76
N GLU A 126 7.80 15.43 23.50
CA GLU A 126 7.63 16.69 24.23
C GLU A 126 8.44 16.71 25.52
N ASN A 127 8.46 15.58 26.24
CA ASN A 127 9.15 15.47 27.52
C ASN A 127 10.55 14.83 27.40
N ASN A 128 10.98 14.46 26.18
CA ASN A 128 12.27 13.83 25.89
C ASN A 128 12.58 12.64 26.80
N ARG A 129 11.66 11.66 26.87
CA ARG A 129 11.80 10.47 27.74
C ARG A 129 11.28 9.20 27.09
N ILE A 130 11.81 8.07 27.53
CA ILE A 130 11.26 6.77 27.21
C ILE A 130 10.03 6.52 28.10
N VAL A 131 8.91 6.13 27.47
CA VAL A 131 7.65 5.78 28.16
C VAL A 131 7.63 4.28 28.47
N SER A 132 8.02 3.46 27.49
CA SER A 132 8.08 2.02 27.65
C SER A 132 9.12 1.40 26.72
N THR A 133 9.59 0.22 27.10
CA THR A 133 10.49 -0.60 26.27
C THR A 133 10.03 -2.05 26.37
N LEU A 134 9.86 -2.69 25.22
CA LEU A 134 9.57 -4.11 25.11
C LEU A 134 10.67 -4.78 24.28
N LYS A 135 11.34 -5.78 24.85
CA LYS A 135 12.34 -6.58 24.13
C LYS A 135 11.67 -7.85 23.59
N LEU A 136 11.91 -8.17 22.34
CA LEU A 136 11.49 -9.42 21.72
C LEU A 136 12.56 -10.50 21.93
N LYS A 137 12.14 -11.75 21.76
CA LYS A 137 13.07 -12.90 21.73
C LYS A 137 13.96 -12.82 20.49
N ASP A 138 15.12 -13.44 20.58
CA ASP A 138 16.01 -13.58 19.42
C ASP A 138 15.30 -14.35 18.30
N LYS A 139 15.58 -13.98 17.06
CA LYS A 139 14.94 -14.52 15.85
C LYS A 139 13.43 -14.21 15.73
N ALA A 140 12.93 -13.20 16.43
CA ALA A 140 11.56 -12.73 16.23
C ALA A 140 11.34 -12.30 14.76
N ALA A 141 10.22 -12.75 14.19
CA ALA A 141 9.78 -12.44 12.82
C ALA A 141 8.26 -12.19 12.81
N ASN A 142 7.72 -11.69 11.71
CA ASN A 142 6.28 -11.44 11.51
C ASN A 142 5.65 -10.61 12.65
N GLU A 143 6.34 -9.55 13.02
CA GLU A 143 5.98 -8.72 14.18
C GLU A 143 4.75 -7.85 13.90
N ASP A 144 3.81 -7.83 14.85
CA ASP A 144 2.57 -7.03 14.81
C ASP A 144 2.40 -6.29 16.15
N TYR A 145 2.75 -4.99 16.16
CA TYR A 145 2.64 -4.14 17.33
C TYR A 145 1.20 -3.63 17.50
N CYS A 146 0.60 -3.93 18.64
CA CYS A 146 -0.72 -3.42 19.01
C CYS A 146 -0.63 -1.98 19.52
N VAL A 147 -1.08 -1.03 18.71
CA VAL A 147 -1.06 0.41 19.07
C VAL A 147 -1.94 0.71 20.29
N ALA A 148 -3.00 -0.06 20.51
CA ALA A 148 -3.97 0.19 21.58
C ALA A 148 -3.42 -0.09 22.98
N ASN A 149 -2.59 -1.14 23.15
CA ASN A 149 -2.11 -1.58 24.47
C ASN A 149 -0.59 -1.79 24.56
N GLY A 150 0.14 -1.67 23.46
CA GLY A 150 1.60 -1.84 23.41
C GLY A 150 2.10 -3.28 23.37
N ASN A 151 1.22 -4.28 23.27
CA ASN A 151 1.63 -5.67 23.08
C ASN A 151 2.19 -5.90 21.69
N VAL A 152 3.06 -6.89 21.54
CA VAL A 152 3.60 -7.31 20.24
C VAL A 152 3.34 -8.81 20.06
N ALA A 153 2.64 -9.15 18.96
CA ALA A 153 2.59 -10.51 18.46
C ALA A 153 3.74 -10.73 17.48
N TYR A 154 4.40 -11.88 17.55
CA TYR A 154 5.49 -12.21 16.64
C TYR A 154 5.73 -13.72 16.60
N THR A 155 6.53 -14.21 15.67
CA THR A 155 6.83 -15.63 15.54
C THR A 155 8.29 -15.94 15.82
N VAL A 156 8.54 -17.12 16.40
CA VAL A 156 9.87 -17.75 16.48
C VAL A 156 9.70 -19.22 16.09
N ASN A 157 10.47 -19.68 15.09
CA ASN A 157 10.42 -21.07 14.60
C ASN A 157 8.97 -21.55 14.29
N ASN A 158 8.19 -20.75 13.59
CA ASN A 158 6.79 -20.99 13.23
C ASN A 158 5.77 -21.00 14.39
N ASN A 159 6.20 -20.75 15.61
CA ASN A 159 5.31 -20.62 16.77
C ASN A 159 5.03 -19.16 17.13
N LEU A 160 3.81 -18.89 17.57
CA LEU A 160 3.32 -17.55 17.90
C LEU A 160 3.66 -17.18 19.34
N TYR A 161 4.12 -15.96 19.53
CA TYR A 161 4.37 -15.31 20.81
C TYR A 161 3.59 -14.00 20.93
N VAL A 162 3.22 -13.66 22.17
CA VAL A 162 2.78 -12.32 22.54
C VAL A 162 3.68 -11.84 23.67
N ASN A 163 4.43 -10.78 23.44
CA ASN A 163 5.49 -10.30 24.32
C ASN A 163 6.49 -11.44 24.64
N GLU A 164 6.64 -11.83 25.90
CA GLU A 164 7.53 -12.92 26.31
C GLU A 164 6.85 -14.30 26.31
N GLN A 165 5.52 -14.34 26.20
CA GLN A 165 4.74 -15.56 26.34
C GLN A 165 4.60 -16.32 25.01
N ALA A 166 4.92 -17.61 25.00
CA ALA A 166 4.56 -18.52 23.93
C ALA A 166 3.04 -18.78 23.94
N ILE A 167 2.39 -18.57 22.78
CA ILE A 167 0.95 -18.80 22.59
C ILE A 167 0.71 -20.17 21.97
N THR A 168 1.63 -20.62 21.13
CA THR A 168 1.59 -21.94 20.51
C THR A 168 2.92 -22.67 20.74
N ASP A 169 2.83 -24.01 20.78
CA ASP A 169 3.96 -24.91 20.81
C ASP A 169 3.65 -26.11 19.91
N GLU A 170 3.76 -25.86 18.61
CA GLU A 170 3.33 -26.77 17.56
C GLU A 170 4.53 -27.46 16.91
N PRO A 171 4.38 -28.72 16.46
CA PRO A 171 5.44 -29.44 15.78
C PRO A 171 5.76 -28.90 14.40
N GLU A 172 6.84 -29.44 13.79
CA GLU A 172 7.20 -29.15 12.40
C GLU A 172 6.04 -29.46 11.44
N GLY A 173 5.82 -28.60 10.45
CA GLY A 173 4.71 -28.67 9.51
C GLY A 173 3.47 -27.90 9.95
N ILE A 174 3.47 -27.33 11.17
CA ILE A 174 2.45 -26.40 11.63
C ILE A 174 3.07 -25.00 11.71
N VAL A 175 2.38 -24.03 11.12
CA VAL A 175 2.83 -22.63 11.08
C VAL A 175 1.75 -21.74 11.71
N CYS A 176 2.12 -20.99 12.74
CA CYS A 176 1.21 -20.11 13.46
C CYS A 176 1.61 -18.64 13.32
N GLY A 177 0.65 -17.74 13.18
CA GLY A 177 0.89 -16.29 13.17
C GLY A 177 1.60 -15.75 11.93
N GLN A 178 1.65 -16.51 10.85
CA GLN A 178 2.21 -16.10 9.56
C GLN A 178 1.11 -16.03 8.50
N SER A 179 1.40 -15.35 7.38
CA SER A 179 0.50 -15.32 6.24
C SER A 179 0.27 -16.73 5.69
N VAL A 180 -0.91 -16.95 5.13
CA VAL A 180 -1.34 -18.24 4.59
C VAL A 180 -1.70 -18.13 3.11
N HIS A 181 -2.08 -19.24 2.48
CA HIS A 181 -2.58 -19.28 1.10
C HIS A 181 -1.63 -18.61 0.09
N ARG A 182 -0.32 -18.69 0.34
CA ARG A 182 0.75 -18.12 -0.51
C ARG A 182 0.61 -16.61 -0.75
N ASN A 183 0.07 -15.88 0.23
CA ASN A 183 -0.20 -14.44 0.17
C ASN A 183 -1.24 -14.05 -0.91
N GLU A 184 -2.05 -14.99 -1.37
CA GLU A 184 -3.17 -14.71 -2.25
C GLU A 184 -4.29 -13.98 -1.51
N PHE A 185 -5.26 -13.46 -2.23
CA PHE A 185 -6.47 -12.82 -1.68
C PHE A 185 -6.18 -11.62 -0.76
N GLY A 186 -5.10 -10.87 -1.01
CA GLY A 186 -4.68 -9.73 -0.21
C GLY A 186 -4.13 -10.08 1.18
N ILE A 187 -3.85 -11.35 1.45
CA ILE A 187 -3.27 -11.79 2.73
C ILE A 187 -1.78 -11.42 2.76
N ASN A 188 -1.37 -10.58 3.71
CA ASN A 188 0.01 -10.15 3.87
C ASN A 188 0.58 -10.36 5.27
N LYS A 189 -0.25 -10.81 6.22
CA LYS A 189 0.15 -11.10 7.62
C LYS A 189 -0.68 -12.24 8.20
N GLY A 190 -0.25 -12.76 9.34
CA GLY A 190 -0.92 -13.88 10.01
C GLY A 190 -1.49 -13.56 11.39
N THR A 191 -1.41 -12.31 11.86
CA THR A 191 -1.90 -11.87 13.17
C THR A 191 -2.76 -10.61 13.01
N PHE A 192 -3.84 -10.50 13.80
CA PHE A 192 -4.83 -9.44 13.67
C PHE A 192 -5.32 -9.04 15.07
N TRP A 193 -4.74 -7.97 15.63
CA TRP A 193 -5.21 -7.41 16.90
C TRP A 193 -6.62 -6.85 16.77
N SER A 194 -7.44 -7.09 17.79
CA SER A 194 -8.71 -6.41 17.91
C SER A 194 -8.53 -4.90 18.16
N PRO A 195 -9.52 -4.04 17.86
CA PRO A 195 -9.35 -2.58 17.89
C PRO A 195 -8.84 -2.00 19.21
N LYS A 196 -9.20 -2.60 20.34
CA LYS A 196 -8.73 -2.20 21.69
C LYS A 196 -7.55 -3.06 22.19
N GLY A 197 -7.15 -4.07 21.42
CA GLY A 197 -6.05 -4.98 21.75
C GLY A 197 -6.41 -6.05 22.81
N ASN A 198 -7.69 -6.25 23.11
CA ASN A 198 -8.11 -7.25 24.11
C ASN A 198 -8.00 -8.69 23.58
N LEU A 199 -8.04 -8.86 22.27
CA LEU A 199 -8.00 -10.16 21.59
C LEU A 199 -7.01 -10.12 20.43
N LEU A 200 -6.47 -11.29 20.06
CA LEU A 200 -5.60 -11.48 18.91
C LEU A 200 -6.13 -12.63 18.06
N ALA A 201 -6.61 -12.35 16.86
CA ALA A 201 -6.86 -13.38 15.87
C ALA A 201 -5.56 -13.75 15.15
N PHE A 202 -5.39 -15.03 14.81
CA PHE A 202 -4.21 -15.51 14.10
C PHE A 202 -4.51 -16.72 13.23
N TYR A 203 -3.74 -16.91 12.19
CA TYR A 203 -3.77 -18.12 11.38
C TYR A 203 -2.92 -19.23 12.02
N ARG A 204 -3.49 -20.44 12.02
CA ARG A 204 -2.79 -21.71 12.25
C ARG A 204 -2.91 -22.53 10.97
N MET A 205 -1.81 -22.75 10.31
CA MET A 205 -1.73 -23.50 9.06
C MET A 205 -1.07 -24.85 9.30
N ASP A 206 -1.77 -25.92 8.98
CA ASP A 206 -1.22 -27.26 8.91
C ASP A 206 -0.82 -27.54 7.46
N GLU A 207 0.47 -27.67 7.22
CA GLU A 207 1.05 -28.04 5.94
C GLU A 207 1.81 -29.37 5.99
N SER A 208 1.62 -30.15 7.06
CA SER A 208 2.33 -31.42 7.26
C SER A 208 2.08 -32.42 6.11
N MET A 209 0.88 -32.38 5.52
CA MET A 209 0.46 -33.22 4.39
C MET A 209 0.89 -32.66 3.02
N VAL A 210 1.39 -31.43 2.95
CA VAL A 210 1.74 -30.78 1.68
C VAL A 210 3.06 -31.33 1.16
N THR A 211 3.08 -31.68 -0.13
CA THR A 211 4.28 -32.18 -0.80
C THR A 211 5.43 -31.17 -0.72
N GLN A 212 6.62 -31.67 -0.43
CA GLN A 212 7.83 -30.86 -0.48
C GLN A 212 8.28 -30.68 -1.93
N TYR A 213 8.50 -29.42 -2.32
CA TYR A 213 9.04 -29.05 -3.61
C TYR A 213 10.52 -28.65 -3.46
N PRO A 214 11.45 -29.25 -4.23
CA PRO A 214 12.86 -28.95 -4.15
C PRO A 214 13.20 -27.63 -4.84
N LEU A 215 13.71 -26.67 -4.10
CA LEU A 215 14.34 -25.47 -4.62
C LEU A 215 15.86 -25.65 -4.60
N VAL A 216 16.50 -25.57 -5.75
CA VAL A 216 17.97 -25.69 -5.86
C VAL A 216 18.60 -24.32 -5.71
N ASP A 217 19.42 -24.14 -4.69
CA ASP A 217 20.28 -22.96 -4.55
C ASP A 217 21.51 -23.14 -5.45
N ILE A 218 21.48 -22.46 -6.58
CA ILE A 218 22.59 -22.46 -7.56
C ILE A 218 23.69 -21.46 -7.22
N THR A 219 23.52 -20.62 -6.18
CA THR A 219 24.54 -19.66 -5.75
C THR A 219 25.55 -20.31 -4.81
N ALA A 220 25.20 -21.43 -4.19
CA ALA A 220 26.14 -22.25 -3.43
C ALA A 220 27.17 -22.87 -4.38
N ARG A 221 28.42 -23.04 -3.90
CA ARG A 221 29.50 -23.62 -4.70
C ARG A 221 29.17 -25.05 -5.21
N VAL A 222 28.51 -25.84 -4.39
CA VAL A 222 27.86 -27.11 -4.75
C VAL A 222 26.38 -26.88 -4.55
N GLY A 223 25.57 -27.11 -5.57
CA GLY A 223 24.13 -26.86 -5.50
C GLY A 223 23.52 -27.55 -4.29
N GLU A 224 22.79 -26.78 -3.49
CA GLU A 224 22.07 -27.27 -2.30
C GLU A 224 20.57 -27.32 -2.58
N VAL A 225 19.88 -28.31 -2.00
CA VAL A 225 18.43 -28.45 -2.16
C VAL A 225 17.72 -27.95 -0.91
N ASN A 226 16.94 -26.90 -1.06
CA ASN A 226 16.03 -26.38 -0.03
C ASN A 226 14.61 -26.85 -0.34
N ASN A 227 14.08 -27.77 0.45
CA ASN A 227 12.72 -28.25 0.29
C ASN A 227 11.73 -27.26 0.92
N VAL A 228 10.71 -26.86 0.14
CA VAL A 228 9.59 -26.04 0.63
C VAL A 228 8.29 -26.79 0.43
N ARG A 229 7.36 -26.69 1.37
CA ARG A 229 6.02 -27.23 1.21
C ARG A 229 5.23 -26.37 0.24
N TYR A 230 4.87 -26.95 -0.90
CA TYR A 230 4.17 -26.22 -1.96
C TYR A 230 3.02 -27.07 -2.55
N PRO A 231 1.76 -26.68 -2.34
CA PRO A 231 0.61 -27.40 -2.90
C PRO A 231 0.48 -27.13 -4.40
N MET A 232 1.12 -27.94 -5.23
CA MET A 232 0.97 -27.81 -6.69
C MET A 232 -0.45 -28.14 -7.14
N ALA A 233 -0.81 -27.70 -8.35
CA ALA A 233 -2.14 -27.95 -8.94
C ALA A 233 -2.54 -29.42 -8.86
N GLY A 234 -3.76 -29.71 -8.38
CA GLY A 234 -4.28 -31.06 -8.20
C GLY A 234 -3.74 -31.84 -7.01
N MET A 235 -2.76 -31.30 -6.25
CA MET A 235 -2.21 -31.96 -5.06
C MET A 235 -2.88 -31.47 -3.78
N THR A 236 -2.67 -32.22 -2.70
CA THR A 236 -3.20 -31.89 -1.37
C THR A 236 -2.67 -30.54 -0.90
N SER A 237 -3.58 -29.64 -0.53
CA SER A 237 -3.28 -28.31 -0.01
C SER A 237 -3.18 -28.34 1.52
N HIS A 238 -2.57 -27.28 2.08
CA HIS A 238 -2.57 -27.02 3.51
C HIS A 238 -3.98 -26.75 4.05
N GLN A 239 -4.15 -26.93 5.36
CA GLN A 239 -5.40 -26.69 6.07
C GLN A 239 -5.22 -25.56 7.08
N VAL A 240 -6.09 -24.57 7.03
CA VAL A 240 -6.00 -23.38 7.87
C VAL A 240 -7.14 -23.34 8.88
N LYS A 241 -6.82 -22.92 10.11
CA LYS A 241 -7.78 -22.55 11.15
C LYS A 241 -7.49 -21.13 11.61
N VAL A 242 -8.51 -20.43 12.08
CA VAL A 242 -8.38 -19.10 12.69
C VAL A 242 -8.52 -19.28 14.20
N GLY A 243 -7.44 -18.99 14.93
CA GLY A 243 -7.40 -18.95 16.39
C GLY A 243 -7.69 -17.53 16.91
N VAL A 244 -8.25 -17.44 18.10
CA VAL A 244 -8.46 -16.20 18.85
C VAL A 244 -7.85 -16.37 20.24
N TYR A 245 -6.78 -15.64 20.49
CA TYR A 245 -6.09 -15.61 21.76
C TYR A 245 -6.57 -14.43 22.61
N ASN A 246 -6.82 -14.69 23.90
CA ASN A 246 -7.15 -13.68 24.90
C ASN A 246 -5.95 -13.48 25.84
N PRO A 247 -5.18 -12.37 25.74
CA PRO A 247 -4.02 -12.11 26.60
C PRO A 247 -4.33 -12.05 28.08
N SER A 248 -5.55 -11.63 28.48
CA SER A 248 -5.95 -11.51 29.89
C SER A 248 -6.18 -12.85 30.56
N THR A 249 -6.60 -13.87 29.81
CA THR A 249 -6.91 -15.21 30.33
C THR A 249 -5.88 -16.26 29.96
N GLY A 250 -5.01 -15.96 28.99
CA GLY A 250 -4.06 -16.90 28.40
C GLY A 250 -4.71 -18.01 27.56
N LYS A 251 -6.00 -17.89 27.23
CA LYS A 251 -6.74 -18.93 26.50
C LYS A 251 -6.84 -18.62 25.01
N THR A 252 -6.76 -19.67 24.20
CA THR A 252 -7.04 -19.65 22.77
C THR A 252 -8.30 -20.47 22.47
N ILE A 253 -9.18 -19.95 21.63
CA ILE A 253 -10.26 -20.68 20.98
C ILE A 253 -10.01 -20.72 19.47
N TYR A 254 -10.66 -21.63 18.77
CA TYR A 254 -10.66 -21.66 17.30
C TYR A 254 -12.08 -21.43 16.77
N LEU A 255 -12.19 -20.73 15.62
CA LEU A 255 -13.47 -20.53 14.97
C LEU A 255 -14.02 -21.87 14.45
N ASN A 256 -15.33 -22.09 14.64
CA ASN A 256 -16.03 -23.30 14.22
C ASN A 256 -16.43 -23.20 12.74
N ALA A 257 -15.46 -23.03 11.87
CA ALA A 257 -15.66 -22.86 10.43
C ALA A 257 -15.86 -24.18 9.65
N GLY A 258 -15.89 -25.33 10.35
CA GLY A 258 -16.07 -26.64 9.75
C GLY A 258 -14.76 -27.24 9.19
N ASN A 259 -14.90 -28.13 8.20
CA ASN A 259 -13.74 -28.80 7.58
C ASN A 259 -12.88 -27.80 6.79
N PRO A 260 -11.58 -27.63 7.11
CA PRO A 260 -10.69 -26.72 6.41
C PRO A 260 -10.14 -27.25 5.07
N THR A 261 -10.46 -28.47 4.70
CA THR A 261 -10.00 -29.10 3.44
C THR A 261 -10.57 -28.38 2.24
N ASP A 262 -9.69 -28.04 1.28
CA ASP A 262 -10.05 -27.39 0.02
C ASP A 262 -10.83 -26.07 0.19
N ARG A 263 -10.44 -25.30 1.21
CA ARG A 263 -11.02 -23.98 1.53
C ARG A 263 -9.94 -23.00 1.91
N TYR A 264 -10.23 -21.73 1.67
CA TYR A 264 -9.42 -20.60 2.09
C TYR A 264 -10.19 -19.72 3.06
N PHE A 265 -9.52 -19.25 4.12
CA PHE A 265 -10.04 -18.32 5.12
C PHE A 265 -9.29 -17.00 4.99
N THR A 266 -9.94 -15.99 4.42
CA THR A 266 -9.30 -14.76 3.95
C THR A 266 -9.88 -13.53 4.63
N ASN A 267 -9.14 -12.41 4.57
CA ASN A 267 -9.68 -11.07 4.85
C ASN A 267 -10.30 -10.91 6.24
N ILE A 268 -9.55 -11.33 7.28
CA ILE A 268 -9.98 -11.21 8.68
C ILE A 268 -10.20 -9.76 9.08
N SER A 269 -11.36 -9.48 9.68
CA SER A 269 -11.73 -8.18 10.24
C SER A 269 -12.40 -8.33 11.60
N TRP A 270 -12.29 -7.31 12.44
CA TRP A 270 -12.92 -7.24 13.75
C TRP A 270 -14.11 -6.30 13.74
N SER A 271 -15.16 -6.63 14.52
CA SER A 271 -16.15 -5.62 14.90
C SER A 271 -15.53 -4.55 15.81
N PRO A 272 -16.00 -3.29 15.76
CA PRO A 272 -15.49 -2.22 16.64
C PRO A 272 -15.63 -2.50 18.14
N ASP A 273 -16.61 -3.33 18.54
CA ASP A 273 -16.85 -3.75 19.93
C ASP A 273 -16.05 -5.01 20.34
N GLU A 274 -15.29 -5.62 19.40
CA GLU A 274 -14.47 -6.81 19.57
C GLU A 274 -15.23 -8.12 19.83
N LYS A 275 -16.55 -8.12 19.66
CA LYS A 275 -17.37 -9.31 19.91
C LYS A 275 -17.45 -10.26 18.73
N SER A 276 -17.19 -9.76 17.53
CA SER A 276 -17.26 -10.55 16.31
C SER A 276 -16.01 -10.45 15.46
N ILE A 277 -15.71 -11.56 14.79
CA ILE A 277 -14.74 -11.66 13.71
C ILE A 277 -15.48 -11.92 12.42
N TYR A 278 -15.04 -11.25 11.38
CA TYR A 278 -15.52 -11.43 10.01
C TYR A 278 -14.41 -11.97 9.16
N LEU A 279 -14.71 -12.89 8.29
CA LEU A 279 -13.78 -13.41 7.29
C LEU A 279 -14.54 -13.86 6.04
N ILE A 280 -13.84 -13.93 4.93
CA ILE A 280 -14.37 -14.46 3.70
C ILE A 280 -13.85 -15.89 3.53
N GLU A 281 -14.79 -16.83 3.45
CA GLU A 281 -14.54 -18.22 3.14
C GLU A 281 -14.63 -18.41 1.63
N LEU A 282 -13.57 -18.93 1.03
CA LEU A 282 -13.49 -19.17 -0.41
C LEU A 282 -13.24 -20.66 -0.64
N ASN A 283 -13.95 -21.27 -1.61
CA ASN A 283 -13.67 -22.65 -2.02
C ASN A 283 -12.36 -22.75 -2.83
N ARG A 284 -11.78 -23.93 -2.91
CA ARG A 284 -10.52 -24.15 -3.64
C ARG A 284 -10.61 -23.86 -5.14
N ASP A 285 -11.77 -24.05 -5.75
CA ASP A 285 -12.02 -23.69 -7.15
C ASP A 285 -12.06 -22.16 -7.35
N GLN A 286 -12.03 -21.39 -6.25
CA GLN A 286 -12.01 -19.93 -6.25
C GLN A 286 -13.18 -19.28 -7.00
N ASN A 287 -14.33 -19.91 -6.96
CA ASN A 287 -15.53 -19.46 -7.66
C ASN A 287 -16.76 -19.28 -6.76
N HIS A 288 -16.61 -19.48 -5.44
CA HIS A 288 -17.65 -19.27 -4.44
C HIS A 288 -17.05 -18.67 -3.16
N ALA A 289 -17.39 -17.44 -2.86
CA ALA A 289 -16.97 -16.70 -1.68
C ALA A 289 -18.16 -16.41 -0.76
N VAL A 290 -17.96 -16.52 0.57
CA VAL A 290 -18.97 -16.27 1.58
C VAL A 290 -18.39 -15.39 2.68
N LEU A 291 -18.94 -14.20 2.90
CA LEU A 291 -18.62 -13.37 4.04
C LEU A 291 -19.39 -13.89 5.27
N CYS A 292 -18.63 -14.35 6.26
CA CYS A 292 -19.14 -14.96 7.49
C CYS A 292 -18.83 -14.09 8.71
N GLN A 293 -19.74 -14.11 9.70
CA GLN A 293 -19.59 -13.50 11.02
C GLN A 293 -19.47 -14.59 12.08
N TYR A 294 -18.46 -14.51 12.94
CA TYR A 294 -18.21 -15.43 14.05
C TYR A 294 -18.18 -14.69 15.38
N ASP A 295 -18.69 -15.34 16.45
CA ASP A 295 -18.52 -14.89 17.82
C ASP A 295 -17.05 -15.04 18.24
N ALA A 296 -16.43 -13.95 18.67
CA ALA A 296 -15.01 -13.90 18.98
C ALA A 296 -14.63 -14.64 20.28
N THR A 297 -15.61 -14.97 21.14
CA THR A 297 -15.40 -15.60 22.44
C THR A 297 -15.60 -17.12 22.39
N THR A 298 -16.60 -17.54 21.61
CA THR A 298 -16.99 -18.96 21.50
C THR A 298 -16.55 -19.63 20.20
N GLY A 299 -16.16 -18.84 19.20
CA GLY A 299 -15.86 -19.30 17.85
C GLY A 299 -17.07 -19.72 17.03
N LYS A 300 -18.30 -19.54 17.56
CA LYS A 300 -19.53 -19.97 16.88
C LYS A 300 -19.83 -19.10 15.66
N LEU A 301 -20.21 -19.73 14.56
CA LEU A 301 -20.77 -19.03 13.41
C LEU A 301 -22.08 -18.34 13.78
N LEU A 302 -22.15 -17.03 13.65
CA LEU A 302 -23.34 -16.21 13.91
C LEU A 302 -24.23 -16.09 12.67
N GLY A 303 -23.61 -16.03 11.48
CA GLY A 303 -24.36 -15.96 10.23
C GLY A 303 -23.48 -15.73 9.02
N LYS A 304 -24.08 -15.95 7.87
CA LYS A 304 -23.58 -15.51 6.56
C LYS A 304 -24.16 -14.13 6.27
N LEU A 305 -23.37 -13.25 5.69
CA LEU A 305 -23.79 -11.88 5.38
C LEU A 305 -23.94 -11.63 3.88
N LEU A 306 -23.02 -12.19 3.09
CA LEU A 306 -23.00 -12.09 1.62
C LEU A 306 -22.45 -13.40 1.04
N GLU A 307 -22.94 -13.78 -0.14
CA GLU A 307 -22.34 -14.85 -0.95
C GLU A 307 -22.18 -14.37 -2.39
N GLU A 308 -21.07 -14.75 -3.03
CA GLU A 308 -20.79 -14.45 -4.43
C GLU A 308 -20.30 -15.71 -5.13
N THR A 309 -20.81 -15.95 -6.35
CA THR A 309 -20.38 -17.06 -7.21
C THR A 309 -20.15 -16.55 -8.62
N HIS A 310 -19.21 -17.19 -9.32
CA HIS A 310 -18.97 -16.90 -10.72
C HIS A 310 -18.48 -18.17 -11.45
N THR A 311 -18.78 -18.31 -12.73
CA THR A 311 -18.37 -19.48 -13.52
C THR A 311 -16.86 -19.54 -13.77
N LYS A 312 -16.15 -18.41 -13.66
CA LYS A 312 -14.70 -18.32 -13.82
C LYS A 312 -14.01 -18.24 -12.47
N TYR A 313 -14.19 -17.13 -11.73
CA TYR A 313 -13.58 -16.92 -10.42
C TYR A 313 -14.29 -15.81 -9.62
N VAL A 314 -14.17 -15.88 -8.31
CA VAL A 314 -14.45 -14.79 -7.35
C VAL A 314 -13.19 -14.58 -6.54
N GLU A 315 -12.71 -13.36 -6.44
CA GLU A 315 -11.41 -13.06 -5.86
C GLU A 315 -11.49 -11.95 -4.80
N PRO A 316 -11.73 -12.29 -3.53
CA PRO A 316 -11.78 -11.32 -2.44
C PRO A 316 -10.36 -10.83 -2.11
N GLN A 317 -10.07 -9.55 -2.33
CA GLN A 317 -8.74 -8.96 -2.12
C GLN A 317 -8.64 -8.11 -0.87
N HIS A 318 -9.77 -7.68 -0.29
CA HIS A 318 -9.79 -6.71 0.79
C HIS A 318 -10.68 -7.13 1.95
N PRO A 319 -10.25 -6.93 3.20
CA PRO A 319 -11.11 -7.11 4.36
C PRO A 319 -12.22 -6.04 4.39
N ILE A 320 -13.33 -6.34 5.07
CA ILE A 320 -14.35 -5.33 5.34
C ILE A 320 -13.80 -4.24 6.26
N VAL A 321 -14.25 -3.00 6.08
CA VAL A 321 -13.81 -1.86 6.87
C VAL A 321 -15.01 -1.15 7.49
N PHE A 322 -15.12 -1.17 8.81
CA PHE A 322 -16.22 -0.53 9.53
C PHE A 322 -16.16 1.00 9.44
N LEU A 323 -17.32 1.65 9.37
CA LEU A 323 -17.42 3.09 9.43
C LEU A 323 -17.05 3.59 10.85
N PRO A 324 -16.14 4.55 11.01
CA PRO A 324 -15.73 5.02 12.34
C PRO A 324 -16.84 5.77 13.11
N TRP A 325 -17.96 6.10 12.47
CA TRP A 325 -19.12 6.78 13.07
C TRP A 325 -20.37 5.90 13.17
N ASP A 326 -20.33 4.65 12.69
CA ASP A 326 -21.47 3.72 12.75
C ASP A 326 -20.95 2.28 12.79
N SER A 327 -20.91 1.71 13.97
CA SER A 327 -20.39 0.35 14.22
C SER A 327 -21.24 -0.77 13.62
N ASN A 328 -22.44 -0.46 13.09
CA ASN A 328 -23.30 -1.42 12.41
C ASN A 328 -23.11 -1.40 10.89
N LYS A 329 -22.27 -0.51 10.36
CA LYS A 329 -22.07 -0.39 8.92
C LYS A 329 -20.60 -0.54 8.55
N PHE A 330 -20.36 -1.22 7.43
CA PHE A 330 -19.03 -1.41 6.90
C PHE A 330 -19.01 -1.27 5.38
N ILE A 331 -17.81 -1.06 4.83
CA ILE A 331 -17.55 -1.10 3.40
C ILE A 331 -17.04 -2.49 3.04
N TYR A 332 -17.66 -3.08 2.04
CA TYR A 332 -17.25 -4.30 1.35
C TYR A 332 -16.79 -3.94 -0.07
N GLN A 333 -15.75 -4.58 -0.56
CA GLN A 333 -15.29 -4.45 -1.93
C GLN A 333 -15.65 -5.70 -2.73
N SER A 334 -16.21 -5.51 -3.92
CA SER A 334 -16.64 -6.61 -4.78
C SER A 334 -16.47 -6.28 -6.25
N GLN A 335 -16.18 -7.30 -7.06
CA GLN A 335 -16.05 -7.21 -8.52
C GLN A 335 -17.32 -7.66 -9.26
N ARG A 336 -18.46 -7.81 -8.55
CA ARG A 336 -19.71 -8.37 -9.08
C ARG A 336 -20.30 -7.62 -10.28
N ASP A 337 -19.95 -6.35 -10.48
CA ASP A 337 -20.36 -5.57 -11.65
C ASP A 337 -19.30 -5.50 -12.78
N GLY A 338 -18.22 -6.28 -12.66
CA GLY A 338 -17.13 -6.38 -13.64
C GLY A 338 -15.87 -5.59 -13.26
N TYR A 339 -15.97 -4.69 -12.27
CA TYR A 339 -14.86 -3.91 -11.72
C TYR A 339 -14.94 -3.90 -10.19
N ASN A 340 -13.80 -3.74 -9.51
CA ASN A 340 -13.79 -3.65 -8.05
C ASN A 340 -14.41 -2.32 -7.60
N HIS A 341 -15.52 -2.41 -6.86
CA HIS A 341 -16.28 -1.25 -6.36
C HIS A 341 -16.63 -1.36 -4.89
N LEU A 342 -17.02 -0.22 -4.29
CA LEU A 342 -17.40 -0.09 -2.89
C LEU A 342 -18.89 -0.33 -2.70
N TYR A 343 -19.20 -1.16 -1.70
CA TYR A 343 -20.57 -1.47 -1.25
C TYR A 343 -20.69 -1.16 0.23
N LEU A 344 -21.73 -0.38 0.60
CA LEU A 344 -22.09 -0.12 1.99
C LEU A 344 -23.04 -1.22 2.47
N CYS A 345 -22.64 -1.94 3.52
CA CYS A 345 -23.41 -3.00 4.15
C CYS A 345 -23.92 -2.55 5.52
N ASP A 346 -25.13 -2.97 5.89
CA ASP A 346 -25.82 -2.58 7.12
C ASP A 346 -26.25 -3.81 7.95
N LEU A 347 -25.70 -3.95 9.16
CA LEU A 347 -25.98 -5.05 10.09
C LEU A 347 -27.26 -4.86 10.93
N THR A 348 -27.95 -3.72 10.80
CA THR A 348 -29.13 -3.41 11.64
C THR A 348 -30.34 -4.27 11.33
N SER A 349 -30.39 -4.89 10.17
CA SER A 349 -31.47 -5.78 9.75
C SER A 349 -30.97 -6.94 8.90
N SER A 350 -31.77 -8.01 8.86
CA SER A 350 -31.52 -9.19 8.07
C SER A 350 -32.47 -9.28 6.88
N LEU A 351 -32.00 -9.84 5.77
CA LEU A 351 -32.80 -10.15 4.59
C LEU A 351 -32.96 -11.66 4.46
N LYS A 352 -34.03 -12.10 3.77
CA LYS A 352 -34.27 -13.52 3.49
C LYS A 352 -33.22 -14.12 2.55
N GLY A 353 -32.51 -13.33 1.79
CA GLY A 353 -31.49 -13.76 0.83
C GLY A 353 -32.10 -14.46 -0.39
N GLU A 354 -31.85 -13.88 -1.57
CA GLU A 354 -32.23 -14.46 -2.86
C GLU A 354 -31.08 -14.26 -3.83
N TRP A 355 -30.85 -15.25 -4.71
CA TRP A 355 -29.85 -15.17 -5.74
C TRP A 355 -30.19 -14.10 -6.79
N LYS A 356 -29.28 -13.14 -6.97
CA LYS A 356 -29.37 -12.11 -7.99
C LYS A 356 -28.27 -12.35 -9.04
N SER A 357 -28.55 -12.04 -10.30
CA SER A 357 -27.54 -12.10 -11.37
C SER A 357 -26.68 -10.83 -11.38
N ASP A 358 -25.40 -11.00 -11.64
CA ASP A 358 -24.41 -9.95 -11.72
C ASP A 358 -24.16 -9.52 -13.16
N ALA A 359 -23.78 -8.27 -13.35
CA ALA A 359 -23.41 -7.75 -14.68
C ALA A 359 -22.18 -8.45 -15.27
N ALA A 360 -21.29 -8.96 -14.41
CA ALA A 360 -20.10 -9.71 -14.80
C ALA A 360 -20.37 -11.17 -15.18
N GLY A 361 -21.64 -11.66 -15.10
CA GLY A 361 -22.00 -13.04 -15.40
C GLY A 361 -21.95 -13.99 -14.18
N GLY A 362 -21.72 -13.47 -12.99
CA GLY A 362 -21.84 -14.19 -11.72
C GLY A 362 -23.22 -14.09 -11.09
N LYS A 363 -23.31 -14.49 -9.82
CA LYS A 363 -24.50 -14.35 -8.98
C LYS A 363 -24.08 -14.00 -7.54
N HIS A 364 -24.93 -13.28 -6.81
CA HIS A 364 -24.74 -13.00 -5.39
C HIS A 364 -26.02 -13.16 -4.57
N ILE A 365 -25.86 -13.35 -3.26
CA ILE A 365 -26.93 -13.27 -2.25
C ILE A 365 -26.54 -12.20 -1.22
N GLU A 366 -27.51 -11.41 -0.82
CA GLU A 366 -27.41 -10.46 0.29
C GLU A 366 -28.33 -10.91 1.43
N TYR A 367 -27.73 -11.21 2.59
CA TYR A 367 -28.48 -11.51 3.82
C TYR A 367 -28.61 -10.27 4.72
N ILE A 368 -27.98 -9.17 4.32
CA ILE A 368 -28.08 -7.84 4.96
C ILE A 368 -28.26 -6.78 3.87
N PRO A 369 -28.87 -5.63 4.19
CA PRO A 369 -28.97 -4.52 3.24
C PRO A 369 -27.61 -4.06 2.72
N THR A 370 -27.50 -3.98 1.40
CA THR A 370 -26.28 -3.60 0.72
C THR A 370 -26.57 -2.55 -0.35
N LYS A 371 -25.77 -1.47 -0.37
CA LYS A 371 -25.89 -0.35 -1.32
C LYS A 371 -24.58 -0.15 -2.03
N GLN A 372 -24.56 -0.19 -3.36
CA GLN A 372 -23.41 0.17 -4.16
C GLN A 372 -23.12 1.67 -4.04
N LEU A 373 -21.87 2.04 -3.77
CA LEU A 373 -21.42 3.43 -3.61
C LEU A 373 -20.65 3.95 -4.82
N THR A 374 -19.96 3.07 -5.54
CA THR A 374 -19.18 3.43 -6.73
C THR A 374 -19.51 2.49 -7.87
N GLU A 375 -19.46 2.99 -9.10
CA GLU A 375 -19.80 2.26 -10.32
C GLU A 375 -18.98 2.78 -11.51
N GLY A 376 -18.90 2.01 -12.59
CA GLY A 376 -18.28 2.42 -13.85
C GLY A 376 -17.17 1.49 -14.33
N LYS A 377 -16.59 1.79 -15.50
CA LYS A 377 -15.51 1.00 -16.13
C LYS A 377 -14.13 1.41 -15.61
N TRP A 378 -13.97 1.46 -14.32
CA TRP A 378 -12.74 1.75 -13.57
C TRP A 378 -12.80 0.97 -12.27
N LEU A 379 -11.71 0.85 -11.54
CA LEU A 379 -11.70 0.08 -10.30
C LEU A 379 -11.27 0.92 -9.09
N VAL A 380 -11.79 0.57 -7.93
CA VAL A 380 -11.29 1.02 -6.65
C VAL A 380 -10.05 0.19 -6.30
N GLY A 381 -8.96 0.87 -5.94
CA GLY A 381 -7.80 0.25 -5.29
C GLY A 381 -7.98 0.21 -3.78
N ASP A 382 -7.02 0.79 -3.05
CA ASP A 382 -7.04 0.82 -1.59
C ASP A 382 -8.02 1.86 -1.03
N ILE A 383 -8.71 1.51 0.07
CA ILE A 383 -9.38 2.47 0.94
C ILE A 383 -8.32 3.14 1.80
N LEU A 384 -8.09 4.44 1.59
CA LEU A 384 -7.10 5.23 2.32
C LEU A 384 -7.59 5.62 3.73
N GLY A 385 -8.90 5.62 3.95
CA GLY A 385 -9.54 5.92 5.23
C GLY A 385 -10.84 6.71 5.09
N PHE A 386 -11.16 7.51 6.11
CA PHE A 386 -12.47 8.15 6.23
C PHE A 386 -12.38 9.62 6.63
N ASN A 387 -13.37 10.40 6.21
CA ASN A 387 -13.69 11.68 6.82
C ASN A 387 -15.02 11.57 7.57
N ALA A 388 -14.95 11.39 8.89
CA ALA A 388 -16.14 11.16 9.72
C ALA A 388 -17.12 12.34 9.74
N LYS A 389 -16.62 13.59 9.65
CA LYS A 389 -17.45 14.80 9.64
C LYS A 389 -18.26 14.92 8.35
N ARG A 390 -17.68 14.57 7.22
CA ARG A 390 -18.35 14.62 5.91
C ARG A 390 -19.05 13.30 5.53
N LYS A 391 -18.90 12.24 6.35
CA LYS A 391 -19.41 10.90 6.07
C LYS A 391 -18.88 10.34 4.74
N GLU A 392 -17.58 10.47 4.53
CA GLU A 392 -16.91 10.07 3.29
C GLU A 392 -15.92 8.92 3.52
N VAL A 393 -15.89 8.01 2.56
CA VAL A 393 -14.80 7.05 2.32
C VAL A 393 -13.83 7.68 1.33
N ILE A 394 -12.55 7.67 1.64
CA ILE A 394 -11.48 8.18 0.77
C ILE A 394 -10.68 6.99 0.26
N PHE A 395 -10.48 6.91 -1.04
CA PHE A 395 -9.93 5.75 -1.72
C PHE A 395 -9.13 6.12 -2.97
N GLN A 396 -8.28 5.21 -3.43
CA GLN A 396 -7.61 5.29 -4.72
C GLN A 396 -8.51 4.69 -5.80
N GLY A 397 -8.70 5.40 -6.89
CA GLY A 397 -9.36 4.91 -8.11
C GLY A 397 -8.33 4.71 -9.22
N VAL A 398 -8.44 3.63 -9.99
CA VAL A 398 -7.56 3.28 -11.11
C VAL A 398 -8.39 3.22 -12.39
N ASP A 399 -7.99 3.99 -13.39
CA ASP A 399 -8.64 4.07 -14.70
C ASP A 399 -7.60 4.02 -15.81
N GLY A 400 -7.68 3.03 -16.67
CA GLY A 400 -6.67 2.82 -17.69
C GLY A 400 -5.27 2.63 -17.10
N THR A 401 -4.34 3.50 -17.48
CA THR A 401 -2.94 3.48 -17.03
C THR A 401 -2.68 4.38 -15.83
N GLY A 402 -3.66 5.16 -15.39
CA GLY A 402 -3.51 6.14 -14.31
C GLY A 402 -4.27 5.78 -13.04
N SER A 403 -3.87 6.39 -11.94
CA SER A 403 -4.59 6.33 -10.66
C SER A 403 -4.77 7.73 -10.08
N ASN A 404 -5.80 7.91 -9.25
CA ASN A 404 -6.05 9.14 -8.52
C ASN A 404 -6.78 8.87 -7.20
N ASN A 405 -6.83 9.87 -6.31
CA ASN A 405 -7.49 9.76 -5.02
C ASN A 405 -8.86 10.45 -5.07
N PHE A 406 -9.88 9.79 -4.53
CA PHE A 406 -11.28 10.23 -4.54
C PHE A 406 -11.91 10.10 -3.16
N ALA A 407 -13.06 10.72 -2.98
CA ALA A 407 -13.96 10.44 -1.88
C ALA A 407 -15.36 10.12 -2.40
N VAL A 408 -16.10 9.29 -1.64
CA VAL A 408 -17.53 9.08 -1.84
C VAL A 408 -18.29 9.28 -0.52
N ASN A 409 -19.35 10.07 -0.55
CA ASN A 409 -20.23 10.24 0.60
C ASN A 409 -21.14 9.01 0.73
N VAL A 410 -21.07 8.31 1.87
CA VAL A 410 -21.79 7.03 2.06
C VAL A 410 -23.32 7.17 2.08
N ASN A 411 -23.83 8.34 2.47
CA ASN A 411 -25.27 8.58 2.54
C ASN A 411 -25.86 8.88 1.16
N THR A 412 -25.20 9.76 0.41
CA THR A 412 -25.70 10.26 -0.89
C THR A 412 -25.15 9.48 -2.09
N GLY A 413 -24.04 8.77 -1.95
CA GLY A 413 -23.32 8.16 -3.07
C GLY A 413 -22.59 9.17 -3.97
N LYS A 414 -22.59 10.46 -3.61
CA LYS A 414 -21.90 11.48 -4.41
C LYS A 414 -20.39 11.33 -4.30
N ARG A 415 -19.74 11.11 -5.44
CA ARG A 415 -18.28 11.07 -5.57
C ARG A 415 -17.71 12.49 -5.71
N SER A 416 -16.55 12.72 -5.09
CA SER A 416 -15.77 13.95 -5.29
C SER A 416 -15.12 13.96 -6.68
N LEU A 417 -14.65 15.13 -7.09
CA LEU A 417 -13.62 15.22 -8.13
C LEU A 417 -12.32 14.57 -7.64
N PRO A 418 -11.41 14.18 -8.56
CA PRO A 418 -10.07 13.75 -8.18
C PRO A 418 -9.41 14.79 -7.27
N PHE A 419 -8.66 14.37 -6.25
CA PHE A 419 -7.98 15.29 -5.36
C PHE A 419 -6.80 16.01 -6.03
N SER A 420 -6.29 15.47 -7.13
CA SER A 420 -5.33 16.17 -7.98
C SER A 420 -6.03 16.91 -9.11
N PHE A 421 -5.86 18.22 -9.15
CA PHE A 421 -6.48 19.10 -10.15
C PHE A 421 -5.94 18.95 -11.58
N ARG A 422 -4.79 18.32 -11.77
CA ARG A 422 -4.06 18.43 -13.03
C ARG A 422 -4.20 17.24 -13.96
N SER A 423 -4.85 16.20 -13.52
CA SER A 423 -4.97 15.02 -14.35
C SER A 423 -6.30 14.32 -14.14
N THR A 424 -7.01 14.18 -15.19
CA THR A 424 -8.22 13.35 -15.24
C THR A 424 -7.88 11.87 -15.31
N THR A 425 -6.66 11.49 -15.75
CA THR A 425 -6.20 10.09 -15.89
C THR A 425 -4.69 9.96 -16.09
N GLU A 426 -3.93 11.06 -16.18
CA GLU A 426 -2.50 11.01 -16.42
C GLU A 426 -1.72 11.04 -15.11
N GLY A 427 -1.04 9.97 -14.80
CA GLY A 427 -0.17 9.86 -13.66
C GLY A 427 -0.52 8.73 -12.71
N GLU A 428 0.40 8.44 -11.84
CA GLU A 428 0.24 7.51 -10.74
C GLU A 428 0.26 8.27 -9.43
N HIS A 429 -0.86 8.24 -8.70
CA HIS A 429 -1.05 8.90 -7.43
C HIS A 429 -1.07 7.90 -6.29
N ASN A 430 -0.30 8.17 -5.23
CA ASN A 430 -0.27 7.40 -4.00
C ASN A 430 -0.59 8.34 -2.83
N GLY A 431 -1.77 8.16 -2.24
CA GLY A 431 -2.29 8.99 -1.18
C GLY A 431 -2.02 8.43 0.20
N MET A 432 -1.66 9.30 1.15
CA MET A 432 -1.61 9.00 2.58
C MET A 432 -2.51 9.96 3.32
N LEU A 433 -3.60 9.45 3.91
CA LEU A 433 -4.64 10.26 4.55
C LEU A 433 -4.27 10.62 5.99
N SER A 434 -4.55 11.84 6.42
CA SER A 434 -4.44 12.27 7.82
C SER A 434 -5.53 11.65 8.69
N ALA A 435 -5.34 11.64 10.01
CA ALA A 435 -6.24 10.97 10.96
C ALA A 435 -7.69 11.44 10.88
N SER A 436 -7.94 12.72 10.64
CA SER A 436 -9.32 13.25 10.48
C SER A 436 -9.88 13.09 9.08
N GLY A 437 -9.07 12.68 8.10
CA GLY A 437 -9.43 12.68 6.69
C GLY A 437 -9.52 14.08 6.06
N SER A 438 -8.98 15.11 6.73
CA SER A 438 -9.03 16.50 6.23
C SER A 438 -7.90 16.81 5.27
N TYR A 439 -6.79 16.09 5.34
CA TYR A 439 -5.60 16.29 4.52
C TYR A 439 -5.09 14.97 3.96
N LEU A 440 -4.48 15.06 2.79
CA LEU A 440 -3.86 13.94 2.10
C LEU A 440 -2.44 14.35 1.68
N ILE A 441 -1.43 13.55 1.99
CA ILE A 441 -0.15 13.64 1.29
C ILE A 441 -0.33 12.87 -0.01
N ASP A 442 -0.28 13.57 -1.14
CA ASP A 442 -0.35 12.98 -2.47
C ASP A 442 1.04 12.95 -3.10
N ARG A 443 1.56 11.74 -3.30
CA ARG A 443 2.82 11.51 -4.00
C ARG A 443 2.51 10.99 -5.39
N TYR A 444 2.91 11.73 -6.42
CA TYR A 444 2.61 11.31 -7.77
C TYR A 444 3.74 11.59 -8.77
N SER A 445 3.65 10.92 -9.89
CA SER A 445 4.45 11.15 -11.09
C SER A 445 3.57 11.12 -12.33
N THR A 446 4.04 11.74 -13.41
CA THR A 446 3.43 11.66 -14.74
C THR A 446 4.52 11.24 -15.75
N PRO A 447 4.20 10.95 -17.00
CA PRO A 447 5.23 10.61 -17.99
C PRO A 447 6.34 11.65 -18.13
N THR A 448 6.07 12.93 -17.83
CA THR A 448 7.00 14.07 -17.94
C THR A 448 7.42 14.67 -16.60
N LEU A 449 6.90 14.17 -15.49
CA LEU A 449 7.20 14.66 -14.14
C LEU A 449 7.71 13.51 -13.27
N PRO A 450 9.00 13.49 -12.90
CA PRO A 450 9.59 12.38 -12.15
C PRO A 450 8.92 12.12 -10.80
N ARG A 451 8.64 13.20 -10.05
CA ARG A 451 7.92 13.12 -8.76
C ARG A 451 7.44 14.48 -8.31
N ARG A 452 6.22 14.49 -7.79
CA ARG A 452 5.71 15.61 -7.02
C ARG A 452 5.07 15.10 -5.73
N ILE A 453 5.20 15.88 -4.66
CA ILE A 453 4.62 15.57 -3.35
C ILE A 453 3.91 16.82 -2.87
N ASP A 454 2.61 16.71 -2.70
CA ASP A 454 1.75 17.80 -2.23
C ASP A 454 0.99 17.37 -0.97
N ILE A 455 0.72 18.31 -0.07
CA ILE A 455 -0.35 18.18 0.91
C ILE A 455 -1.61 18.77 0.30
N VAL A 456 -2.68 17.98 0.24
CA VAL A 456 -3.98 18.37 -0.33
C VAL A 456 -4.99 18.53 0.80
N ASP A 457 -5.69 19.64 0.87
CA ASP A 457 -6.91 19.81 1.67
C ASP A 457 -8.06 19.09 0.95
N THR A 458 -8.58 18.01 1.54
CA THR A 458 -9.56 17.11 0.89
C THR A 458 -10.93 17.75 0.65
N LYS A 459 -11.21 18.94 1.22
CA LYS A 459 -12.44 19.70 1.02
C LYS A 459 -12.28 20.77 -0.05
N SER A 460 -11.26 21.62 0.11
CA SER A 460 -11.06 22.79 -0.76
C SER A 460 -10.21 22.46 -1.99
N LEU A 461 -9.55 21.32 -1.99
CA LEU A 461 -8.58 20.86 -2.99
C LEU A 461 -7.37 21.82 -3.16
N LYS A 462 -7.16 22.70 -2.18
CA LYS A 462 -5.94 23.52 -2.13
C LYS A 462 -4.74 22.64 -1.78
N THR A 463 -3.61 22.95 -2.42
CA THR A 463 -2.37 22.19 -2.24
C THR A 463 -1.27 23.02 -1.63
N VAL A 464 -0.43 22.38 -0.85
CA VAL A 464 0.87 22.88 -0.42
C VAL A 464 1.93 21.96 -1.00
N ASN A 465 2.78 22.48 -1.88
CA ASN A 465 3.85 21.69 -2.48
C ASN A 465 5.00 21.47 -1.50
N LEU A 466 5.39 20.23 -1.29
CA LEU A 466 6.55 19.83 -0.49
C LEU A 466 7.77 19.53 -1.35
N LEU A 467 7.56 19.00 -2.57
CA LEU A 467 8.61 18.63 -3.50
C LEU A 467 8.07 18.66 -4.94
N THR A 468 8.86 19.21 -5.84
CA THR A 468 8.77 18.98 -7.28
C THR A 468 10.16 18.59 -7.77
N ALA A 469 10.36 17.30 -8.02
CA ALA A 469 11.66 16.78 -8.43
C ALA A 469 12.00 17.20 -9.87
N LYS A 470 13.25 17.56 -10.07
CA LYS A 470 13.81 17.77 -11.42
C LYS A 470 14.00 16.42 -12.11
N ASP A 471 14.03 16.45 -13.43
CA ASP A 471 14.40 15.27 -14.21
C ASP A 471 15.88 14.94 -13.98
N PRO A 472 16.22 13.79 -13.39
CA PRO A 472 17.60 13.41 -13.15
C PRO A 472 18.36 13.05 -14.44
N TYR A 473 17.65 12.89 -15.56
CA TYR A 473 18.22 12.65 -16.90
C TYR A 473 18.26 13.91 -17.78
N GLU A 474 18.08 15.09 -17.18
CA GLU A 474 18.27 16.36 -17.90
C GLU A 474 19.69 16.39 -18.51
N GLY A 475 19.76 16.63 -19.83
CA GLY A 475 21.02 16.62 -20.60
C GLY A 475 21.44 15.23 -21.11
N TYR A 476 20.61 14.21 -20.95
CA TYR A 476 20.79 12.90 -21.57
C TYR A 476 19.95 12.77 -22.86
N GLU A 477 20.47 12.02 -23.80
CA GLU A 477 19.73 11.59 -24.99
C GLU A 477 18.80 10.44 -24.58
N MET A 478 17.51 10.76 -24.44
CA MET A 478 16.49 9.80 -23.98
C MET A 478 15.75 9.18 -25.15
N PRO A 479 15.41 7.87 -25.09
CA PRO A 479 14.58 7.21 -26.07
C PRO A 479 13.15 7.80 -26.05
N THR A 480 12.45 7.68 -27.17
CA THR A 480 11.05 8.08 -27.25
C THR A 480 10.16 6.97 -26.69
N ILE A 481 9.27 7.34 -25.77
CA ILE A 481 8.28 6.42 -25.21
C ILE A 481 6.90 6.81 -25.73
N GLU A 482 6.23 5.84 -26.34
CA GLU A 482 4.84 5.96 -26.79
C GLU A 482 3.97 4.99 -26.04
N THR A 483 2.81 5.43 -25.59
CA THR A 483 1.78 4.59 -24.98
C THR A 483 0.50 4.63 -25.82
N GLY A 484 -0.23 3.53 -25.84
CA GLY A 484 -1.46 3.44 -26.60
C GLY A 484 -2.22 2.16 -26.29
N THR A 485 -3.22 1.85 -27.10
CA THR A 485 -3.98 0.62 -26.98
C THR A 485 -4.00 -0.12 -28.32
N ILE A 486 -4.05 -1.45 -28.24
CA ILE A 486 -4.39 -2.32 -29.36
C ILE A 486 -5.58 -3.19 -28.96
N LYS A 487 -6.39 -3.61 -29.90
CA LYS A 487 -7.51 -4.52 -29.62
C LYS A 487 -7.01 -5.94 -29.38
N ALA A 488 -7.59 -6.59 -28.37
CA ALA A 488 -7.43 -8.02 -28.15
C ALA A 488 -8.10 -8.82 -29.30
N ASP A 489 -7.96 -10.13 -29.30
CA ASP A 489 -8.55 -11.04 -30.29
C ASP A 489 -10.09 -10.97 -30.35
N ASP A 490 -10.73 -10.56 -29.23
CA ASP A 490 -12.18 -10.31 -29.16
C ASP A 490 -12.64 -9.06 -29.95
N GLY A 491 -11.72 -8.27 -30.48
CA GLY A 491 -11.96 -7.03 -31.24
C GLY A 491 -12.54 -5.87 -30.43
N THR A 492 -12.75 -6.04 -29.11
CA THR A 492 -13.42 -5.08 -28.22
C THR A 492 -12.55 -4.62 -27.05
N THR A 493 -11.83 -5.53 -26.42
CA THR A 493 -10.97 -5.24 -25.26
C THR A 493 -9.73 -4.47 -25.67
N ASP A 494 -9.48 -3.35 -24.99
CA ASP A 494 -8.26 -2.57 -25.17
C ASP A 494 -7.11 -3.15 -24.34
N LEU A 495 -6.00 -3.47 -25.00
CA LEU A 495 -4.74 -3.87 -24.38
C LEU A 495 -3.79 -2.69 -24.43
N TYR A 496 -3.37 -2.23 -23.27
CA TYR A 496 -2.41 -1.12 -23.18
C TYR A 496 -1.02 -1.57 -23.54
N TYR A 497 -0.32 -0.78 -24.35
CA TYR A 497 1.08 -1.00 -24.69
C TYR A 497 1.93 0.23 -24.40
N ARG A 498 3.19 -0.01 -24.20
CA ARG A 498 4.26 0.99 -24.19
C ARG A 498 5.32 0.54 -25.19
N LEU A 499 5.71 1.46 -26.07
CA LEU A 499 6.73 1.26 -27.07
C LEU A 499 7.90 2.21 -26.79
N THR A 500 9.07 1.64 -26.52
CA THR A 500 10.32 2.40 -26.38
C THR A 500 11.09 2.32 -27.70
N LYS A 501 11.32 3.46 -28.33
CA LYS A 501 12.05 3.58 -29.61
C LYS A 501 13.46 4.10 -29.33
N PRO A 502 14.50 3.59 -30.01
CA PRO A 502 15.86 4.10 -29.84
C PRO A 502 15.95 5.60 -30.17
N THR A 503 16.97 6.24 -29.64
CA THR A 503 17.17 7.69 -29.80
C THR A 503 17.36 8.11 -31.26
N ASP A 504 17.94 7.23 -32.09
CA ASP A 504 18.17 7.39 -33.52
C ASP A 504 17.11 6.72 -34.40
N PHE A 505 15.88 6.56 -33.89
CA PHE A 505 14.78 5.88 -34.59
C PHE A 505 14.49 6.52 -35.96
N ASP A 506 14.57 5.70 -37.01
CA ASP A 506 14.22 6.05 -38.38
C ASP A 506 12.99 5.24 -38.84
N PRO A 507 11.83 5.85 -39.11
CA PRO A 507 10.63 5.13 -39.49
C PRO A 507 10.74 4.38 -40.83
N ASN A 508 11.78 4.63 -41.63
CA ASN A 508 12.05 3.94 -42.88
C ASN A 508 12.89 2.66 -42.72
N LYS A 509 13.38 2.40 -41.52
CA LYS A 509 14.18 1.21 -41.19
C LYS A 509 13.33 0.15 -40.49
N LYS A 510 13.76 -1.09 -40.60
CA LYS A 510 13.22 -2.22 -39.81
C LYS A 510 14.10 -2.46 -38.60
N TYR A 511 13.48 -2.66 -37.44
CA TYR A 511 14.14 -2.91 -36.18
C TYR A 511 13.73 -4.27 -35.62
N PRO A 512 14.62 -5.00 -34.93
CA PRO A 512 14.21 -6.10 -34.09
C PRO A 512 13.33 -5.58 -32.95
N VAL A 513 12.33 -6.35 -32.55
CA VAL A 513 11.40 -5.97 -31.49
C VAL A 513 11.47 -6.99 -30.36
N ILE A 514 11.64 -6.51 -29.11
CA ILE A 514 11.51 -7.32 -27.91
C ILE A 514 10.13 -7.04 -27.34
N VAL A 515 9.29 -8.08 -27.22
CA VAL A 515 7.98 -7.98 -26.58
C VAL A 515 8.09 -8.53 -25.16
N TYR A 516 7.79 -7.70 -24.18
CA TYR A 516 7.69 -8.11 -22.79
C TYR A 516 6.23 -8.06 -22.34
N VAL A 517 5.72 -9.17 -21.84
CA VAL A 517 4.35 -9.30 -21.35
C VAL A 517 4.35 -10.17 -20.10
N TYR A 518 3.57 -9.79 -19.11
CA TYR A 518 3.30 -10.62 -17.95
C TYR A 518 2.01 -11.44 -18.15
N GLY A 519 0.91 -10.76 -18.51
CA GLY A 519 -0.38 -11.40 -18.78
C GLY A 519 -1.05 -12.08 -17.57
N GLY A 520 -0.51 -11.89 -16.36
CA GLY A 520 -1.08 -12.44 -15.11
C GLY A 520 -2.02 -11.45 -14.42
N PRO A 521 -2.82 -11.93 -13.45
CA PRO A 521 -3.75 -11.09 -12.69
C PRO A 521 -3.01 -10.07 -11.82
N HIS A 522 -3.67 -8.94 -11.52
CA HIS A 522 -3.21 -7.89 -10.60
C HIS A 522 -1.86 -7.23 -10.94
N ALA A 523 -1.34 -7.45 -12.15
CA ALA A 523 -0.10 -6.83 -12.60
C ALA A 523 -0.36 -5.88 -13.76
N GLN A 524 -0.11 -4.59 -13.55
CA GLN A 524 -0.16 -3.57 -14.59
C GLN A 524 1.27 -3.10 -14.91
N LEU A 525 1.76 -3.44 -16.10
CA LEU A 525 3.10 -3.06 -16.55
C LEU A 525 3.13 -1.73 -17.28
N VAL A 526 2.02 -1.33 -17.87
CA VAL A 526 1.88 -0.06 -18.58
C VAL A 526 1.16 0.92 -17.68
N THR A 527 1.88 1.91 -17.18
CA THR A 527 1.37 2.89 -16.21
C THR A 527 1.54 4.31 -16.70
N GLY A 528 0.78 5.24 -16.13
CA GLY A 528 0.86 6.68 -16.40
C GLY A 528 1.99 7.39 -15.63
N GLY A 529 2.83 6.66 -14.91
CA GLY A 529 3.92 7.21 -14.12
C GLY A 529 5.13 7.64 -14.95
N TRP A 530 6.11 8.26 -14.28
CA TRP A 530 7.34 8.70 -14.91
C TRP A 530 8.14 7.52 -15.47
N LEU A 531 8.61 7.67 -16.72
CA LEU A 531 9.25 6.61 -17.51
C LEU A 531 8.38 5.35 -17.63
N ASN A 532 7.08 5.46 -17.38
CA ASN A 532 6.13 4.35 -17.43
C ASN A 532 6.62 3.07 -16.70
N GLY A 533 7.41 3.23 -15.63
CA GLY A 533 7.90 2.14 -14.78
C GLY A 533 8.98 1.23 -15.36
N SER A 534 9.58 1.55 -16.52
CA SER A 534 10.51 0.61 -17.17
C SER A 534 11.82 1.22 -17.63
N ARG A 535 12.63 1.66 -16.68
CA ARG A 535 13.95 2.23 -16.99
C ARG A 535 14.89 1.28 -17.73
N ALA A 536 14.87 0.00 -17.38
CA ALA A 536 15.76 -0.99 -17.99
C ALA A 536 15.55 -1.24 -19.49
N TRP A 537 14.44 -0.75 -20.05
CA TRP A 537 14.11 -0.90 -21.47
C TRP A 537 14.60 0.26 -22.35
N HIS A 538 15.13 1.31 -21.76
CA HIS A 538 15.70 2.43 -22.49
C HIS A 538 17.03 2.07 -23.11
#